data_fff7572cb9d4d276c6924ea8c22b6017
#
_entry.id   fff7572cb9d4d276c6924ea8c22b6017
#
_cell.length_a   1.000
_cell.length_b   1.000
_cell.length_c   1.000
_cell.angle_alpha   90.00
_cell.angle_beta   90.00
_cell.angle_gamma   90.00
#
_symmetry.space_group_name_H-M   'P 1'
#
loop_
_entity.id
_entity.type
_entity.pdbx_description
1 polymer ?
#
loop_
_entity_poly.entity_id
_entity_poly.type
_entity_poly.pdbx_seq_one_letter_code
_entity_poly.pdbx_strand_id
1 'polypeptide(L)'
;MIKTIKSEYHSFICRSRMIILLAFAILVWQVVGSSLCNHAKMMEAGLQLFEPYIATANSYLVLLIVPIFALILMSDFPNLEDGYMFTIYRMGKTKWLIGKVIFALLCSFTIMAIVFVLSTIPCAGKISSGTKWSPATTKLAYYYPELTYNTVFNLIQRDIYNHIYPGIAAIHSILLTTLLIFGYSLMLLIGKIFNKKNLFMGIDVVLMAAGGILATIKHKAAFFFPAGNASLAGRYTEIGRTSNMPFYLSYIYMSVWIVLMLIVAFVGIKRLSLIHISEPTRHAQIS
;
A
#
# COMPACT_ATOMS: atom_id res chain seq x y z
N MET A 1 -19.05 19.44 -0.04
CA MET A 1 -18.02 18.44 -0.42
C MET A 1 -16.72 18.59 0.36
N ILE A 2 -15.98 19.72 0.25
CA ILE A 2 -14.67 19.89 0.95
C ILE A 2 -14.79 19.77 2.48
N LYS A 3 -15.79 20.41 3.09
CA LYS A 3 -16.03 20.30 4.55
C LYS A 3 -16.27 18.86 5.00
N THR A 4 -17.03 18.08 4.21
CA THR A 4 -17.32 16.66 4.49
C THR A 4 -16.05 15.83 4.39
N ILE A 5 -15.24 16.01 3.34
CA ILE A 5 -13.94 15.32 3.18
C ILE A 5 -13.01 15.64 4.36
N LYS A 6 -12.92 16.91 4.77
CA LYS A 6 -12.09 17.33 5.91
C LYS A 6 -12.56 16.67 7.22
N SER A 7 -13.86 16.63 7.47
CA SER A 7 -14.43 15.99 8.67
C SER A 7 -14.16 14.48 8.69
N GLU A 8 -14.38 13.79 7.55
CA GLU A 8 -14.11 12.35 7.43
C GLU A 8 -12.62 12.03 7.59
N TYR A 9 -11.75 12.87 7.02
CA TYR A 9 -10.30 12.70 7.13
C TYR A 9 -9.82 12.93 8.57
N HIS A 10 -10.34 13.94 9.27
CA HIS A 10 -10.07 14.13 10.68
C HIS A 10 -10.54 12.94 11.52
N SER A 11 -11.76 12.45 11.27
CA SER A 11 -12.30 11.25 11.92
C SER A 11 -11.42 10.01 11.64
N PHE A 12 -10.86 9.86 10.43
CA PHE A 12 -9.95 8.77 10.10
C PHE A 12 -8.68 8.80 10.95
N ILE A 13 -8.04 9.97 11.07
CA ILE A 13 -6.81 10.13 11.85
C ILE A 13 -7.05 9.92 13.35
N CYS A 14 -8.19 10.39 13.89
CA CYS A 14 -8.50 10.30 15.31
C CYS A 14 -9.11 8.96 15.74
N ARG A 15 -9.25 8.00 14.84
CA ARG A 15 -9.82 6.67 15.18
C ARG A 15 -8.89 5.84 16.06
N SER A 16 -9.51 5.06 16.95
CA SER A 16 -8.79 4.08 17.79
C SER A 16 -7.99 3.04 16.98
N ARG A 17 -8.38 2.77 15.75
CA ARG A 17 -7.62 1.88 14.84
C ARG A 17 -6.23 2.39 14.49
N MET A 18 -5.97 3.68 14.64
CA MET A 18 -4.62 4.21 14.47
C MET A 18 -3.62 3.62 15.49
N ILE A 19 -4.11 3.04 16.61
CA ILE A 19 -3.29 2.27 17.55
C ILE A 19 -2.61 1.07 16.85
N ILE A 20 -3.22 0.50 15.80
CA ILE A 20 -2.64 -0.58 15.00
C ILE A 20 -1.31 -0.14 14.37
N LEU A 21 -1.13 1.14 14.09
CA LEU A 21 0.14 1.69 13.62
C LEU A 21 1.29 1.50 14.63
N LEU A 22 1.00 1.50 15.93
CA LEU A 22 2.01 1.21 16.95
C LEU A 22 2.48 -0.25 16.84
N ALA A 23 1.55 -1.19 16.69
CA ALA A 23 1.89 -2.61 16.47
C ALA A 23 2.70 -2.78 15.18
N PHE A 24 2.32 -2.07 14.11
CA PHE A 24 3.09 -2.06 12.87
C PHE A 24 4.50 -1.49 13.07
N ALA A 25 4.64 -0.37 13.80
CA ALA A 25 5.95 0.22 14.10
C ALA A 25 6.87 -0.75 14.85
N ILE A 26 6.34 -1.46 15.86
CA ILE A 26 7.09 -2.47 16.62
C ILE A 26 7.54 -3.61 15.70
N LEU A 27 6.65 -4.12 14.84
CA LEU A 27 6.96 -5.17 13.88
C LEU A 27 8.04 -4.74 12.89
N VAL A 28 7.91 -3.55 12.30
CA VAL A 28 8.91 -2.99 11.37
C VAL A 28 10.25 -2.82 12.07
N TRP A 29 10.25 -2.33 13.33
CA TRP A 29 11.47 -2.23 14.11
C TRP A 29 12.14 -3.60 14.33
N GLN A 30 11.40 -4.61 14.76
CA GLN A 30 11.93 -5.94 15.04
C GLN A 30 12.46 -6.63 13.77
N VAL A 31 11.71 -6.57 12.66
CA VAL A 31 12.05 -7.30 11.44
C VAL A 31 13.08 -6.58 10.58
N VAL A 32 12.95 -5.27 10.43
CA VAL A 32 13.75 -4.49 9.48
C VAL A 32 14.74 -3.57 10.20
N GLY A 33 14.25 -2.74 11.12
CA GLY A 33 15.05 -1.68 11.72
C GLY A 33 16.23 -2.22 12.54
N SER A 34 16.00 -3.22 13.39
CA SER A 34 17.07 -3.83 14.20
C SER A 34 18.14 -4.50 13.33
N SER A 35 17.72 -5.22 12.29
CA SER A 35 18.64 -5.87 11.35
C SER A 35 19.48 -4.86 10.57
N LEU A 36 18.86 -3.80 10.02
CA LEU A 36 19.58 -2.74 9.32
C LEU A 36 20.57 -2.00 10.24
N CYS A 37 20.15 -1.68 11.47
CA CYS A 37 21.02 -1.04 12.44
C CYS A 37 22.21 -1.92 12.84
N ASN A 38 22.01 -3.26 12.92
CA ASN A 38 23.10 -4.20 13.17
C ASN A 38 24.06 -4.27 11.98
N HIS A 39 23.53 -4.33 10.73
CA HIS A 39 24.36 -4.29 9.52
C HIS A 39 25.21 -3.01 9.46
N ALA A 40 24.62 -1.86 9.79
CA ALA A 40 25.34 -0.58 9.86
C ALA A 40 26.45 -0.59 10.92
N LYS A 41 26.21 -1.22 12.07
CA LYS A 41 27.24 -1.38 13.13
C LYS A 41 28.37 -2.29 12.67
N MET A 42 28.05 -3.45 12.09
CA MET A 42 29.05 -4.43 11.63
C MET A 42 29.95 -3.86 10.54
N MET A 43 29.39 -3.01 9.68
CA MET A 43 30.12 -2.38 8.58
C MET A 43 30.74 -1.03 8.96
N GLU A 44 30.55 -0.56 10.20
CA GLU A 44 30.95 0.78 10.67
C GLU A 44 30.54 1.91 9.71
N ALA A 45 29.39 1.73 9.03
CA ALA A 45 28.92 2.60 7.98
C ALA A 45 27.50 3.11 8.27
N GLY A 46 27.25 4.38 7.95
CA GLY A 46 25.90 4.95 8.03
C GLY A 46 24.97 4.39 6.95
N LEU A 47 23.66 4.35 7.26
CA LEU A 47 22.60 3.98 6.31
C LEU A 47 22.19 5.21 5.49
N GLN A 48 21.76 4.99 4.25
CA GLN A 48 21.15 6.05 3.46
C GLN A 48 19.67 6.26 3.90
N LEU A 49 19.19 7.50 3.86
CA LEU A 49 17.88 7.92 4.38
C LEU A 49 16.70 7.05 3.92
N PHE A 50 16.71 6.60 2.66
CA PHE A 50 15.62 5.84 2.06
C PHE A 50 15.73 4.32 2.25
N GLU A 51 16.88 3.80 2.69
CA GLU A 51 17.10 2.36 2.85
C GLU A 51 16.14 1.71 3.85
N PRO A 52 15.87 2.29 5.04
CA PRO A 52 14.93 1.69 5.98
C PRO A 52 13.51 1.57 5.41
N TYR A 53 13.07 2.59 4.66
CA TYR A 53 11.77 2.54 4.00
C TYR A 53 11.74 1.49 2.87
N ILE A 54 12.76 1.46 2.00
CA ILE A 54 12.80 0.50 0.88
C ILE A 54 12.85 -0.94 1.41
N ALA A 55 13.65 -1.18 2.46
CA ALA A 55 13.69 -2.47 3.13
C ALA A 55 12.33 -2.86 3.71
N THR A 56 11.61 -1.91 4.32
CA THR A 56 10.26 -2.14 4.86
C THR A 56 9.25 -2.42 3.75
N ALA A 57 9.26 -1.66 2.67
CA ALA A 57 8.27 -1.79 1.60
C ALA A 57 8.50 -3.00 0.68
N ASN A 58 9.75 -3.50 0.58
CA ASN A 58 10.15 -4.50 -0.41
C ASN A 58 10.82 -5.75 0.18
N SER A 59 10.91 -5.88 1.51
CA SER A 59 11.38 -7.12 2.14
C SER A 59 10.33 -8.23 1.97
N TYR A 60 10.80 -9.48 1.91
CA TYR A 60 9.95 -10.64 1.64
C TYR A 60 8.70 -10.75 2.52
N LEU A 61 8.84 -10.56 3.82
CA LEU A 61 7.71 -10.62 4.75
C LEU A 61 6.87 -9.34 4.71
N VAL A 62 7.51 -8.19 4.64
CA VAL A 62 6.83 -6.89 4.83
C VAL A 62 6.11 -6.43 3.56
N LEU A 63 6.47 -6.96 2.40
CA LEU A 63 5.76 -6.71 1.15
C LEU A 63 4.25 -7.08 1.23
N LEU A 64 3.92 -8.11 2.00
CA LEU A 64 2.54 -8.49 2.29
C LEU A 64 1.93 -7.65 3.42
N ILE A 65 2.73 -7.33 4.43
CA ILE A 65 2.24 -6.70 5.67
C ILE A 65 1.77 -5.27 5.43
N VAL A 66 2.51 -4.45 4.67
CA VAL A 66 2.14 -3.04 4.42
C VAL A 66 0.74 -2.92 3.78
N PRO A 67 0.40 -3.64 2.68
CA PRO A 67 -0.94 -3.62 2.12
C PRO A 67 -2.01 -4.16 3.07
N ILE A 68 -1.73 -5.21 3.85
CA ILE A 68 -2.67 -5.77 4.84
C ILE A 68 -2.98 -4.74 5.92
N PHE A 69 -1.97 -4.06 6.48
CA PHE A 69 -2.18 -2.99 7.45
C PHE A 69 -3.00 -1.84 6.87
N ALA A 70 -2.71 -1.43 5.64
CA ALA A 70 -3.49 -0.43 4.94
C ALA A 70 -4.96 -0.86 4.78
N LEU A 71 -5.21 -2.11 4.42
CA LEU A 71 -6.56 -2.67 4.29
C LEU A 71 -7.30 -2.69 5.65
N ILE A 72 -6.63 -3.06 6.74
CA ILE A 72 -7.22 -3.03 8.09
C ILE A 72 -7.59 -1.60 8.47
N LEU A 73 -6.72 -0.61 8.24
CA LEU A 73 -7.00 0.79 8.52
C LEU A 73 -8.17 1.31 7.68
N MET A 74 -8.28 0.87 6.43
CA MET A 74 -9.35 1.25 5.50
C MET A 74 -10.58 0.34 5.58
N SER A 75 -10.59 -0.66 6.45
CA SER A 75 -11.66 -1.67 6.50
C SER A 75 -13.05 -1.11 6.79
N ASP A 76 -13.17 0.06 7.43
CA ASP A 76 -14.47 0.75 7.62
C ASP A 76 -14.84 1.67 6.45
N PHE A 77 -13.94 1.83 5.50
CA PHE A 77 -14.22 2.67 4.35
C PHE A 77 -15.17 1.98 3.34
N PRO A 78 -16.09 2.71 2.74
CA PRO A 78 -16.58 4.01 3.19
C PRO A 78 -17.42 3.85 4.48
N ASN A 79 -17.16 4.72 5.46
CA ASN A 79 -18.02 4.74 6.65
C ASN A 79 -19.41 5.27 6.24
N LEU A 80 -20.39 4.40 6.31
CA LEU A 80 -21.79 4.72 6.06
C LEU A 80 -22.51 4.64 7.42
N GLU A 81 -22.45 5.72 8.18
CA GLU A 81 -23.25 5.89 9.41
C GLU A 81 -24.71 6.09 9.07
N ASP A 82 -25.58 5.90 10.05
CA ASP A 82 -27.00 6.19 9.92
C ASP A 82 -27.18 7.64 9.45
N GLY A 83 -27.85 7.80 8.30
CA GLY A 83 -27.98 9.12 7.68
C GLY A 83 -27.11 9.40 6.45
N TYR A 84 -26.22 8.48 6.03
CA TYR A 84 -25.43 8.67 4.80
C TYR A 84 -26.30 8.92 3.56
N MET A 85 -27.52 8.37 3.53
CA MET A 85 -28.49 8.61 2.47
C MET A 85 -28.87 10.09 2.38
N PHE A 86 -29.10 10.76 3.52
CA PHE A 86 -29.34 12.21 3.53
C PHE A 86 -28.17 13.00 2.95
N THR A 87 -26.95 12.55 3.22
CA THR A 87 -25.75 13.18 2.62
C THR A 87 -25.72 13.00 1.11
N ILE A 88 -26.06 11.80 0.61
CA ILE A 88 -26.15 11.53 -0.83
C ILE A 88 -27.25 12.37 -1.47
N TYR A 89 -28.44 12.45 -0.86
CA TYR A 89 -29.55 13.27 -1.38
C TYR A 89 -29.17 14.75 -1.41
N ARG A 90 -28.55 15.28 -0.34
CA ARG A 90 -28.19 16.69 -0.23
C ARG A 90 -27.07 17.10 -1.21
N MET A 91 -26.07 16.24 -1.41
CA MET A 91 -24.89 16.55 -2.23
C MET A 91 -25.02 16.07 -3.69
N GLY A 92 -25.87 15.10 -3.94
CA GLY A 92 -25.97 14.36 -5.20
C GLY A 92 -24.93 13.22 -5.28
N LYS A 93 -25.32 12.11 -5.92
CA LYS A 93 -24.56 10.85 -6.00
C LYS A 93 -23.15 11.01 -6.55
N THR A 94 -23.02 11.75 -7.65
CA THR A 94 -21.72 11.96 -8.31
C THR A 94 -20.76 12.73 -7.41
N LYS A 95 -21.22 13.81 -6.78
CA LYS A 95 -20.38 14.62 -5.88
C LYS A 95 -19.98 13.83 -4.63
N TRP A 96 -20.88 13.00 -4.11
CA TRP A 96 -20.59 12.10 -3.00
C TRP A 96 -19.51 11.08 -3.38
N LEU A 97 -19.65 10.40 -4.53
CA LEU A 97 -18.66 9.42 -5.01
C LEU A 97 -17.29 10.05 -5.21
N ILE A 98 -17.23 11.21 -5.89
CA ILE A 98 -15.96 11.95 -6.07
C ILE A 98 -15.34 12.30 -4.72
N GLY A 99 -16.15 12.73 -3.74
CA GLY A 99 -15.68 12.98 -2.39
C GLY A 99 -15.02 11.76 -1.74
N LYS A 100 -15.63 10.56 -1.89
CA LYS A 100 -15.08 9.30 -1.36
C LYS A 100 -13.80 8.88 -2.09
N VAL A 101 -13.72 9.08 -3.39
CA VAL A 101 -12.50 8.82 -4.19
C VAL A 101 -11.34 9.70 -3.74
N ILE A 102 -11.58 11.02 -3.58
CA ILE A 102 -10.55 11.96 -3.10
C ILE A 102 -10.11 11.59 -1.67
N PHE A 103 -11.06 11.26 -0.80
CA PHE A 103 -10.77 10.80 0.56
C PHE A 103 -9.87 9.56 0.56
N ALA A 104 -10.20 8.52 -0.24
CA ALA A 104 -9.41 7.31 -0.36
C ALA A 104 -7.98 7.59 -0.83
N LEU A 105 -7.81 8.48 -1.80
CA LEU A 105 -6.49 8.90 -2.28
C LEU A 105 -5.68 9.60 -1.19
N LEU A 106 -6.28 10.54 -0.45
CA LEU A 106 -5.62 11.24 0.66
C LEU A 106 -5.21 10.26 1.77
N CYS A 107 -6.08 9.32 2.15
CA CYS A 107 -5.75 8.29 3.14
C CYS A 107 -4.59 7.40 2.68
N SER A 108 -4.55 7.01 1.40
CA SER A 108 -3.45 6.21 0.85
C SER A 108 -2.11 6.93 0.93
N PHE A 109 -2.05 8.21 0.60
CA PHE A 109 -0.85 9.03 0.78
C PHE A 109 -0.45 9.15 2.26
N THR A 110 -1.42 9.36 3.15
CA THR A 110 -1.16 9.49 4.58
C THR A 110 -0.58 8.20 5.16
N ILE A 111 -1.16 7.04 4.79
CA ILE A 111 -0.65 5.72 5.23
C ILE A 111 0.80 5.56 4.78
N MET A 112 1.12 5.88 3.52
CA MET A 112 2.50 5.76 3.01
C MET A 112 3.47 6.72 3.69
N ALA A 113 3.05 7.96 3.97
CA ALA A 113 3.85 8.91 4.74
C ALA A 113 4.15 8.39 6.15
N ILE A 114 3.15 7.80 6.80
CA ILE A 114 3.32 7.19 8.13
C ILE A 114 4.27 5.99 8.06
N VAL A 115 4.13 5.11 7.08
CA VAL A 115 5.04 3.97 6.89
C VAL A 115 6.47 4.44 6.67
N PHE A 116 6.69 5.49 5.87
CA PHE A 116 8.01 6.10 5.66
C PHE A 116 8.61 6.60 6.98
N VAL A 117 7.85 7.36 7.75
CA VAL A 117 8.28 7.91 9.04
C VAL A 117 8.60 6.80 10.04
N LEU A 118 7.69 5.83 10.20
CA LEU A 118 7.85 4.71 11.15
C LEU A 118 9.02 3.79 10.81
N SER A 119 9.36 3.63 9.53
CA SER A 119 10.52 2.85 9.11
C SER A 119 11.85 3.60 9.30
N THR A 120 11.84 4.94 9.20
CA THR A 120 13.06 5.77 9.19
C THR A 120 13.47 6.21 10.60
N ILE A 121 12.52 6.59 11.46
CA ILE A 121 12.80 7.08 12.82
C ILE A 121 13.68 6.14 13.64
N PRO A 122 13.43 4.81 13.67
CA PRO A 122 14.25 3.91 14.48
C PRO A 122 15.73 3.87 14.06
N CYS A 123 16.01 4.17 12.79
CA CYS A 123 17.35 4.18 12.23
C CYS A 123 18.00 5.57 12.21
N ALA A 124 17.34 6.61 12.73
CA ALA A 124 17.77 8.02 12.61
C ALA A 124 19.20 8.25 13.10
N GLY A 125 19.61 7.62 14.21
CA GLY A 125 20.97 7.72 14.73
C GLY A 125 22.08 7.06 13.91
N LYS A 126 21.71 6.37 12.82
CA LYS A 126 22.65 5.68 11.90
C LYS A 126 22.54 6.21 10.48
N ILE A 127 21.70 7.21 10.23
CA ILE A 127 21.53 7.78 8.90
C ILE A 127 22.70 8.70 8.57
N SER A 128 23.30 8.47 7.40
CA SER A 128 24.29 9.33 6.79
C SER A 128 23.73 10.05 5.55
N SER A 129 24.26 11.25 5.29
CA SER A 129 23.94 11.98 4.06
C SER A 129 24.70 11.36 2.88
N GLY A 130 23.99 10.74 1.95
CA GLY A 130 24.59 10.16 0.75
C GLY A 130 23.53 9.94 -0.33
N THR A 131 23.95 9.96 -1.60
CA THR A 131 23.06 9.70 -2.75
C THR A 131 23.12 8.24 -3.23
N LYS A 132 24.14 7.50 -2.77
CA LYS A 132 24.37 6.10 -3.14
C LYS A 132 23.92 5.18 -2.00
N TRP A 133 23.69 3.91 -2.33
CA TRP A 133 23.45 2.87 -1.35
C TRP A 133 24.58 2.76 -0.34
N SER A 134 24.26 2.49 0.91
CA SER A 134 25.25 2.34 1.96
C SER A 134 26.12 1.08 1.76
N PRO A 135 27.36 1.07 2.30
CA PRO A 135 28.15 -0.16 2.36
C PRO A 135 27.46 -1.27 3.17
N ALA A 136 26.65 -0.92 4.17
CA ALA A 136 25.88 -1.86 4.96
C ALA A 136 24.88 -2.66 4.11
N THR A 137 24.35 -2.07 3.03
CA THR A 137 23.44 -2.77 2.10
C THR A 137 24.21 -3.49 1.00
N THR A 138 25.24 -2.86 0.42
CA THR A 138 25.87 -3.35 -0.82
C THR A 138 27.01 -4.32 -0.59
N LYS A 139 27.77 -4.18 0.50
CA LYS A 139 28.98 -4.95 0.77
C LYS A 139 28.83 -6.00 1.87
N LEU A 140 27.73 -6.01 2.62
CA LEU A 140 27.50 -6.94 3.72
C LEU A 140 27.68 -8.40 3.28
N ALA A 141 27.09 -8.78 2.16
CA ALA A 141 27.18 -10.14 1.61
C ALA A 141 28.58 -10.55 1.19
N TYR A 142 29.46 -9.61 0.91
CA TYR A 142 30.86 -9.87 0.57
C TYR A 142 31.72 -10.13 1.81
N TYR A 143 31.52 -9.35 2.87
CA TYR A 143 32.33 -9.47 4.10
C TYR A 143 31.78 -10.56 5.05
N TYR A 144 30.48 -10.85 5.01
CA TYR A 144 29.81 -11.81 5.88
C TYR A 144 28.94 -12.77 5.06
N PRO A 145 29.55 -13.67 4.25
CA PRO A 145 28.80 -14.57 3.38
C PRO A 145 27.89 -15.53 4.15
N GLU A 146 28.25 -15.93 5.37
CA GLU A 146 27.45 -16.79 6.23
C GLU A 146 26.08 -16.16 6.59
N LEU A 147 25.97 -14.85 6.64
CA LEU A 147 24.71 -14.16 6.94
C LEU A 147 23.76 -14.16 5.74
N THR A 148 24.24 -14.39 4.52
CA THR A 148 23.40 -14.36 3.32
C THR A 148 22.46 -15.54 3.19
N TYR A 149 22.71 -16.65 3.90
CA TYR A 149 21.81 -17.80 3.93
C TYR A 149 20.54 -17.56 4.76
N ASN A 150 20.54 -16.57 5.64
CA ASN A 150 19.34 -16.17 6.38
C ASN A 150 18.53 -15.17 5.57
N THR A 151 17.28 -15.53 5.20
CA THR A 151 16.37 -14.68 4.44
C THR A 151 16.12 -13.31 5.07
N VAL A 152 16.29 -13.20 6.39
CA VAL A 152 16.16 -11.96 7.17
C VAL A 152 17.28 -10.95 6.84
N PHE A 153 18.42 -11.39 6.31
CA PHE A 153 19.53 -10.50 6.01
C PHE A 153 19.49 -9.87 4.62
N ASN A 154 18.73 -10.41 3.68
CA ASN A 154 18.54 -9.83 2.35
C ASN A 154 17.35 -8.85 2.32
N LEU A 155 17.37 -7.85 3.21
CA LEU A 155 16.30 -6.85 3.33
C LEU A 155 16.12 -6.02 2.05
N ILE A 156 17.22 -5.72 1.36
CA ILE A 156 17.19 -5.04 0.07
C ILE A 156 17.88 -5.95 -0.95
N GLN A 157 17.13 -6.34 -1.97
CA GLN A 157 17.57 -7.33 -2.96
C GLN A 157 18.64 -6.76 -3.90
N ARG A 158 19.54 -7.63 -4.38
CA ARG A 158 20.64 -7.26 -5.28
C ARG A 158 20.16 -6.66 -6.59
N ASP A 159 19.07 -7.15 -7.13
CA ASP A 159 18.41 -6.63 -8.34
C ASP A 159 17.93 -5.18 -8.20
N ILE A 160 17.71 -4.68 -6.98
CA ILE A 160 17.34 -3.29 -6.72
C ILE A 160 18.59 -2.40 -6.65
N TYR A 161 19.51 -2.70 -5.74
CA TYR A 161 20.62 -1.78 -5.49
C TYR A 161 21.68 -1.74 -6.59
N ASN A 162 21.75 -2.77 -7.46
CA ASN A 162 22.64 -2.79 -8.61
C ASN A 162 22.15 -1.92 -9.78
N HIS A 163 20.86 -1.61 -9.86
CA HIS A 163 20.28 -0.97 -11.04
C HIS A 163 19.70 0.41 -10.78
N ILE A 164 19.28 0.70 -9.56
CA ILE A 164 18.53 1.93 -9.23
C ILE A 164 19.18 2.64 -8.05
N TYR A 165 19.25 3.96 -8.09
CA TYR A 165 19.65 4.78 -6.94
C TYR A 165 18.57 4.75 -5.85
N PRO A 166 18.93 4.82 -4.54
CA PRO A 166 17.97 4.68 -3.44
C PRO A 166 16.84 5.72 -3.48
N GLY A 167 17.12 6.97 -3.83
CA GLY A 167 16.09 8.00 -3.95
C GLY A 167 15.06 7.69 -5.05
N ILE A 168 15.52 7.23 -6.22
CA ILE A 168 14.63 6.85 -7.33
C ILE A 168 13.81 5.61 -6.95
N ALA A 169 14.44 4.62 -6.34
CA ALA A 169 13.77 3.41 -5.84
C ALA A 169 12.67 3.77 -4.83
N ALA A 170 12.95 4.68 -3.89
CA ALA A 170 11.97 5.13 -2.90
C ALA A 170 10.78 5.85 -3.55
N ILE A 171 11.01 6.75 -4.50
CA ILE A 171 9.93 7.47 -5.21
C ILE A 171 9.02 6.48 -5.93
N HIS A 172 9.58 5.54 -6.71
CA HIS A 172 8.78 4.53 -7.41
C HIS A 172 8.03 3.63 -6.42
N SER A 173 8.67 3.20 -5.33
CA SER A 173 8.03 2.38 -4.31
C SER A 173 6.87 3.13 -3.64
N ILE A 174 7.06 4.38 -3.20
CA ILE A 174 6.00 5.20 -2.58
C ILE A 174 4.83 5.37 -3.54
N LEU A 175 5.08 5.77 -4.78
CA LEU A 175 4.02 6.03 -5.74
C LEU A 175 3.24 4.78 -6.10
N LEU A 176 3.92 3.68 -6.43
CA LEU A 176 3.26 2.43 -6.82
C LEU A 176 2.49 1.80 -5.65
N THR A 177 3.04 1.84 -4.43
CA THR A 177 2.33 1.32 -3.26
C THR A 177 1.15 2.22 -2.87
N THR A 178 1.26 3.54 -3.05
CA THR A 178 0.12 4.46 -2.87
C THR A 178 -1.01 4.13 -3.86
N LEU A 179 -0.70 3.92 -5.15
CA LEU A 179 -1.67 3.50 -6.15
C LEU A 179 -2.30 2.14 -5.82
N LEU A 180 -1.51 1.21 -5.29
CA LEU A 180 -1.98 -0.09 -4.83
C LEU A 180 -3.04 0.06 -3.71
N ILE A 181 -2.70 0.79 -2.64
CA ILE A 181 -3.61 1.02 -1.51
C ILE A 181 -4.87 1.76 -1.97
N PHE A 182 -4.70 2.74 -2.85
CA PHE A 182 -5.82 3.47 -3.43
C PHE A 182 -6.75 2.55 -4.22
N GLY A 183 -6.21 1.68 -5.08
CA GLY A 183 -6.99 0.70 -5.85
C GLY A 183 -7.78 -0.26 -4.96
N TYR A 184 -7.16 -0.82 -3.91
CA TYR A 184 -7.86 -1.66 -2.92
C TYR A 184 -8.95 -0.89 -2.15
N SER A 185 -8.69 0.38 -1.81
CA SER A 185 -9.72 1.24 -1.21
C SER A 185 -10.92 1.44 -2.14
N LEU A 186 -10.69 1.55 -3.45
CA LEU A 186 -11.77 1.61 -4.44
C LEU A 186 -12.56 0.31 -4.52
N MET A 187 -11.91 -0.85 -4.39
CA MET A 187 -12.61 -2.13 -4.32
C MET A 187 -13.49 -2.24 -3.08
N LEU A 188 -13.03 -1.76 -1.91
CA LEU A 188 -13.88 -1.67 -0.72
C LEU A 188 -15.08 -0.74 -0.95
N LEU A 189 -14.88 0.40 -1.62
CA LEU A 189 -15.96 1.32 -1.99
C LEU A 189 -17.00 0.64 -2.88
N ILE A 190 -16.58 -0.07 -3.92
CA ILE A 190 -17.42 -0.84 -4.82
C ILE A 190 -18.18 -1.91 -4.03
N GLY A 191 -17.48 -2.68 -3.19
CA GLY A 191 -18.08 -3.70 -2.34
C GLY A 191 -19.21 -3.16 -1.47
N LYS A 192 -19.04 -1.93 -0.95
CA LYS A 192 -20.08 -1.27 -0.17
C LYS A 192 -21.24 -0.78 -1.03
N ILE A 193 -20.98 -0.23 -2.23
CA ILE A 193 -22.00 0.19 -3.19
C ILE A 193 -22.90 -1.00 -3.57
N PHE A 194 -22.33 -2.18 -3.77
CA PHE A 194 -23.07 -3.40 -4.12
C PHE A 194 -23.57 -4.20 -2.91
N ASN A 195 -23.41 -3.70 -1.70
CA ASN A 195 -23.75 -4.38 -0.44
C ASN A 195 -23.06 -5.75 -0.26
N LYS A 196 -21.86 -5.91 -0.84
CA LYS A 196 -21.03 -7.13 -0.81
C LYS A 196 -19.62 -6.85 -0.28
N LYS A 197 -19.51 -6.01 0.75
CA LYS A 197 -18.22 -5.53 1.29
C LYS A 197 -17.28 -6.66 1.65
N ASN A 198 -17.76 -7.69 2.37
CA ASN A 198 -16.92 -8.79 2.83
C ASN A 198 -16.35 -9.63 1.67
N LEU A 199 -17.14 -9.78 0.58
CA LEU A 199 -16.66 -10.47 -0.62
C LEU A 199 -15.53 -9.69 -1.29
N PHE A 200 -15.69 -8.38 -1.47
CA PHE A 200 -14.65 -7.54 -2.08
C PHE A 200 -13.39 -7.45 -1.20
N MET A 201 -13.56 -7.38 0.12
CA MET A 201 -12.43 -7.44 1.05
C MET A 201 -11.68 -8.79 0.97
N GLY A 202 -12.42 -9.89 0.80
CA GLY A 202 -11.81 -11.21 0.57
C GLY A 202 -11.03 -11.27 -0.75
N ILE A 203 -11.58 -10.69 -1.83
CA ILE A 203 -10.90 -10.58 -3.13
C ILE A 203 -9.61 -9.76 -2.99
N ASP A 204 -9.64 -8.62 -2.27
CA ASP A 204 -8.46 -7.81 -2.00
C ASP A 204 -7.35 -8.61 -1.33
N VAL A 205 -7.69 -9.37 -0.28
CA VAL A 205 -6.73 -10.22 0.45
C VAL A 205 -6.13 -11.28 -0.48
N VAL A 206 -6.95 -11.93 -1.32
CA VAL A 206 -6.46 -12.93 -2.29
C VAL A 206 -5.53 -12.31 -3.31
N LEU A 207 -5.87 -11.16 -3.88
CA LEU A 207 -5.03 -10.44 -4.85
C LEU A 207 -3.70 -9.97 -4.22
N MET A 208 -3.74 -9.50 -2.96
CA MET A 208 -2.55 -9.13 -2.21
C MET A 208 -1.65 -10.35 -1.97
N ALA A 209 -2.23 -11.44 -1.45
CA ALA A 209 -1.48 -12.66 -1.14
C ALA A 209 -0.86 -13.27 -2.40
N ALA A 210 -1.64 -13.45 -3.46
CA ALA A 210 -1.14 -14.02 -4.71
C ALA A 210 -0.02 -13.16 -5.32
N GLY A 211 -0.24 -11.84 -5.45
CA GLY A 211 0.76 -10.94 -6.01
C GLY A 211 2.01 -10.81 -5.14
N GLY A 212 1.85 -10.73 -3.82
CA GLY A 212 2.95 -10.63 -2.88
C GLY A 212 3.79 -11.90 -2.81
N ILE A 213 3.18 -13.09 -2.73
CA ILE A 213 3.92 -14.37 -2.74
C ILE A 213 4.68 -14.55 -4.05
N LEU A 214 4.04 -14.31 -5.20
CA LEU A 214 4.69 -14.41 -6.49
C LEU A 214 5.83 -13.40 -6.66
N ALA A 215 5.71 -12.19 -6.09
CA ALA A 215 6.77 -11.20 -6.09
C ALA A 215 7.96 -11.62 -5.21
N THR A 216 7.71 -12.26 -4.06
CA THR A 216 8.78 -12.74 -3.17
C THR A 216 9.61 -13.84 -3.80
N ILE A 217 8.98 -14.75 -4.56
CA ILE A 217 9.69 -15.79 -5.33
C ILE A 217 10.20 -15.31 -6.69
N LYS A 218 10.09 -14.01 -6.98
CA LYS A 218 10.51 -13.36 -8.24
C LYS A 218 9.92 -14.03 -9.50
N HIS A 219 8.73 -14.59 -9.40
CA HIS A 219 8.07 -15.22 -10.53
C HIS A 219 7.44 -14.18 -11.46
N LYS A 220 7.61 -14.31 -12.78
CA LYS A 220 7.09 -13.34 -13.77
C LYS A 220 5.58 -13.14 -13.69
N ALA A 221 4.82 -14.15 -13.25
CA ALA A 221 3.37 -14.05 -13.05
C ALA A 221 2.97 -13.03 -11.98
N ALA A 222 3.89 -12.59 -11.10
CA ALA A 222 3.61 -11.51 -10.14
C ALA A 222 3.07 -10.24 -10.82
N PHE A 223 3.55 -9.92 -12.02
CA PHE A 223 3.16 -8.72 -12.75
C PHE A 223 1.73 -8.74 -13.32
N PHE A 224 1.03 -9.88 -13.26
CA PHE A 224 -0.41 -9.94 -13.52
C PHE A 224 -1.25 -9.44 -12.33
N PHE A 225 -0.63 -9.30 -11.15
CA PHE A 225 -1.30 -8.86 -9.93
C PHE A 225 -0.90 -7.43 -9.56
N PRO A 226 -1.82 -6.62 -8.98
CA PRO A 226 -1.51 -5.26 -8.56
C PRO A 226 -0.35 -5.19 -7.55
N ALA A 227 -0.29 -6.12 -6.58
CA ALA A 227 0.76 -6.15 -5.57
C ALA A 227 2.16 -6.44 -6.17
N GLY A 228 2.25 -7.31 -7.18
CA GLY A 228 3.50 -7.56 -7.91
C GLY A 228 3.98 -6.33 -8.69
N ASN A 229 3.05 -5.57 -9.28
CA ASN A 229 3.37 -4.32 -9.96
C ASN A 229 3.81 -3.20 -9.00
N ALA A 230 3.38 -3.24 -7.74
CA ALA A 230 3.83 -2.28 -6.72
C ALA A 230 5.22 -2.63 -6.17
N SER A 231 5.65 -3.89 -6.24
CA SER A 231 6.96 -4.34 -5.77
C SER A 231 8.09 -3.82 -6.65
N LEU A 232 9.24 -3.52 -6.02
CA LEU A 232 10.50 -3.30 -6.74
C LEU A 232 11.22 -4.61 -7.08
N ALA A 233 10.89 -5.70 -6.37
CA ALA A 233 11.53 -7.00 -6.50
C ALA A 233 11.25 -7.65 -7.88
N GLY A 234 12.25 -8.34 -8.43
CA GLY A 234 12.10 -9.09 -9.67
C GLY A 234 12.03 -8.26 -10.95
N ARG A 235 12.15 -6.93 -10.87
CA ARG A 235 12.10 -6.04 -12.03
C ARG A 235 13.33 -6.12 -12.92
N TYR A 236 14.45 -6.43 -12.34
CA TYR A 236 15.74 -6.55 -13.03
C TYR A 236 16.29 -7.96 -12.84
N THR A 237 17.13 -8.37 -13.78
CA THR A 237 17.93 -9.57 -13.61
C THR A 237 19.07 -9.27 -12.63
N GLU A 238 19.49 -10.23 -11.80
CA GLU A 238 20.56 -10.01 -10.82
C GLU A 238 21.91 -9.69 -11.48
N ILE A 239 22.15 -10.33 -12.62
CA ILE A 239 23.36 -10.19 -13.42
C ILE A 239 22.96 -9.74 -14.81
N GLY A 240 23.15 -8.47 -15.13
CA GLY A 240 22.82 -7.91 -16.43
C GLY A 240 22.01 -6.61 -16.34
N ARG A 241 21.95 -5.87 -17.44
CA ARG A 241 21.22 -4.59 -17.53
C ARG A 241 19.82 -4.74 -18.09
N THR A 242 19.30 -5.97 -18.18
CA THR A 242 17.98 -6.22 -18.75
C THR A 242 16.88 -6.04 -17.72
N SER A 243 15.87 -5.25 -18.06
CA SER A 243 14.68 -5.05 -17.25
C SER A 243 13.65 -6.13 -17.61
N ASN A 244 13.20 -6.91 -16.62
CA ASN A 244 12.08 -7.84 -16.79
C ASN A 244 10.76 -7.09 -16.93
N MET A 245 10.60 -6.00 -16.17
CA MET A 245 9.38 -5.19 -16.15
C MET A 245 9.73 -3.72 -15.90
N PRO A 246 9.69 -2.86 -16.92
CA PRO A 246 9.98 -1.44 -16.77
C PRO A 246 8.86 -0.74 -15.98
N PHE A 247 9.22 0.30 -15.23
CA PHE A 247 8.29 1.02 -14.34
C PHE A 247 7.08 1.61 -15.07
N TYR A 248 7.26 2.10 -16.31
CA TYR A 248 6.17 2.72 -17.06
C TYR A 248 5.02 1.72 -17.33
N LEU A 249 5.32 0.43 -17.57
CA LEU A 249 4.28 -0.59 -17.75
C LEU A 249 3.49 -0.83 -16.45
N SER A 250 4.16 -0.80 -15.29
CA SER A 250 3.47 -0.91 -14.00
C SER A 250 2.56 0.30 -13.74
N TYR A 251 2.99 1.50 -14.10
CA TYR A 251 2.13 2.69 -13.98
C TYR A 251 0.93 2.60 -14.93
N ILE A 252 1.12 2.14 -16.16
CA ILE A 252 0.02 1.91 -17.11
C ILE A 252 -0.96 0.86 -16.53
N TYR A 253 -0.45 -0.28 -16.06
CA TYR A 253 -1.26 -1.32 -15.45
C TYR A 253 -2.08 -0.79 -14.27
N MET A 254 -1.45 -0.11 -13.31
CA MET A 254 -2.12 0.47 -12.15
C MET A 254 -3.17 1.52 -12.55
N SER A 255 -2.86 2.37 -13.53
CA SER A 255 -3.79 3.38 -14.02
C SER A 255 -5.00 2.75 -14.67
N VAL A 256 -4.82 1.74 -15.54
CA VAL A 256 -5.91 1.01 -16.19
C VAL A 256 -6.79 0.31 -15.13
N TRP A 257 -6.17 -0.36 -14.15
CA TRP A 257 -6.88 -1.03 -13.06
C TRP A 257 -7.73 -0.04 -12.24
N ILE A 258 -7.16 1.11 -11.84
CA ILE A 258 -7.86 2.16 -11.11
C ILE A 258 -9.02 2.73 -11.94
N VAL A 259 -8.80 3.02 -13.23
CA VAL A 259 -9.85 3.54 -14.12
C VAL A 259 -11.00 2.55 -14.24
N LEU A 260 -10.73 1.26 -14.39
CA LEU A 260 -11.76 0.22 -14.40
C LEU A 260 -12.57 0.21 -13.10
N MET A 261 -11.90 0.29 -11.92
CA MET A 261 -12.59 0.38 -10.63
C MET A 261 -13.47 1.64 -10.53
N LEU A 262 -12.99 2.79 -11.00
CA LEU A 262 -13.77 4.03 -11.04
C LEU A 262 -15.00 3.89 -11.93
N ILE A 263 -14.89 3.30 -13.11
CA ILE A 263 -16.01 3.06 -14.02
C ILE A 263 -17.07 2.18 -13.32
N VAL A 264 -16.65 1.07 -12.70
CA VAL A 264 -17.55 0.17 -11.96
C VAL A 264 -18.24 0.90 -10.81
N ALA A 265 -17.52 1.74 -10.06
CA ALA A 265 -18.09 2.54 -8.98
C ALA A 265 -19.13 3.55 -9.49
N PHE A 266 -18.83 4.25 -10.61
CA PHE A 266 -19.76 5.20 -11.22
C PHE A 266 -21.02 4.52 -11.79
N VAL A 267 -20.89 3.35 -12.41
CA VAL A 267 -22.05 2.57 -12.88
C VAL A 267 -22.86 2.04 -11.70
N GLY A 268 -22.19 1.52 -10.68
CA GLY A 268 -22.82 0.98 -9.47
C GLY A 268 -23.67 2.01 -8.73
N ILE A 269 -23.14 3.22 -8.53
CA ILE A 269 -23.87 4.26 -7.78
C ILE A 269 -25.12 4.77 -8.53
N LYS A 270 -25.15 4.71 -9.86
CA LYS A 270 -26.37 5.01 -10.63
C LYS A 270 -27.47 3.99 -10.37
N ARG A 271 -27.13 2.70 -10.27
CA ARG A 271 -28.08 1.61 -10.00
C ARG A 271 -28.63 1.62 -8.57
N LEU A 272 -27.87 2.14 -7.60
CA LEU A 272 -28.27 2.21 -6.18
C LEU A 272 -29.59 2.99 -5.96
N SER A 273 -29.99 3.86 -6.90
CA SER A 273 -31.25 4.62 -6.81
C SER A 273 -32.50 3.83 -7.10
N LEU A 274 -32.40 2.71 -7.79
CA LEU A 274 -33.55 1.92 -8.23
C LEU A 274 -33.96 0.86 -7.20
N ILE A 275 -32.98 0.41 -6.38
CA ILE A 275 -33.20 -0.68 -5.43
C ILE A 275 -33.84 -0.18 -4.11
N HIS A 276 -33.49 1.02 -3.66
CA HIS A 276 -33.98 1.57 -2.39
C HIS A 276 -35.36 2.28 -2.45
N ILE A 277 -35.88 2.53 -3.65
CA ILE A 277 -37.26 3.09 -3.79
C ILE A 277 -38.33 1.98 -3.64
N SER A 278 -37.95 0.72 -3.83
CA SER A 278 -38.89 -0.41 -3.77
C SER A 278 -39.02 -1.06 -2.38
N GLU A 279 -38.13 -0.82 -1.43
CA GLU A 279 -38.19 -1.40 -0.08
C GLU A 279 -39.10 -0.69 0.91
N PRO A 280 -39.27 0.66 0.93
CA PRO A 280 -40.19 1.31 1.89
C PRO A 280 -41.67 0.96 1.70
N THR A 281 -42.05 0.58 0.49
CA THR A 281 -43.47 0.23 0.21
C THR A 281 -43.85 -1.17 0.66
N ARG A 282 -42.90 -2.05 0.94
CA ARG A 282 -43.21 -3.42 1.40
C ARG A 282 -43.51 -3.51 2.90
N HIS A 283 -42.96 -2.62 3.72
CA HIS A 283 -43.25 -2.57 5.16
C HIS A 283 -44.52 -1.75 5.51
N ALA A 284 -44.95 -0.87 4.62
CA ALA A 284 -46.18 -0.08 4.82
C ALA A 284 -47.46 -0.82 4.42
N GLN A 285 -47.39 -2.01 3.82
CA GLN A 285 -48.54 -2.83 3.43
C GLN A 285 -48.89 -3.96 4.41
N ILE A 286 -48.17 -4.06 5.55
CA ILE A 286 -48.38 -5.13 6.56
C ILE A 286 -48.77 -4.53 7.93
N SER A 287 -49.26 -3.29 7.96
CA SER A 287 -49.88 -2.71 9.17
C SER A 287 -51.32 -2.34 8.94
#